data_578c30cc02e7c7fb5efe15b9a7ff8d10
#
_entry.id   578c30cc02e7c7fb5efe15b9a7ff8d10
#
_cell.length_a   1.000
_cell.length_b   1.000
_cell.length_c   1.000
_cell.angle_alpha   90.00
_cell.angle_beta   90.00
_cell.angle_gamma   90.00
#
_symmetry.space_group_name_H-M   'P 1'
#
loop_
_entity.id
_entity.type
_entity.pdbx_description
1 polymer ?
#
loop_
_entity_poly.entity_id
_entity_poly.type
_entity_poly.pdbx_seq_one_letter_code
_entity_poly.pdbx_strand_id
1 'polypeptide(L)'
;MNTDQHIGTPWGVSVSGTASEDAVPDLARLRVAIEQTEDTPAEAFAATRRGVDRVREVLRGHGVPGAAVSTSRLNLESRWSYGESRRFLGYECTASFVVELRDLDTLETVLIDLVDAGANQVAGVEFDVRRKEELRALARAGAVAAAREKAVLYAEAAGARLGPVVHITDVDAGQTQGYRGHSSQGGGGEGDLTPGKVTVSAGVVLGFSLLDG
;
A
#
# COMPACT_ATOMS: atom_id res chain seq x y z
N MET A 1 -15.96 -21.37 -18.64
CA MET A 1 -16.64 -22.59 -18.19
C MET A 1 -16.37 -22.70 -16.69
N ASN A 2 -17.30 -22.22 -15.85
CA ASN A 2 -17.22 -22.41 -14.41
C ASN A 2 -17.58 -23.87 -14.13
N THR A 3 -16.59 -24.64 -13.71
CA THR A 3 -16.86 -25.98 -13.16
C THR A 3 -17.32 -25.75 -11.71
N ASP A 4 -18.63 -25.65 -11.50
CA ASP A 4 -19.25 -25.81 -10.19
C ASP A 4 -18.85 -27.20 -9.68
N GLN A 5 -17.86 -27.27 -8.79
CA GLN A 5 -17.56 -28.48 -8.04
C GLN A 5 -18.67 -28.67 -7.01
N HIS A 6 -19.73 -29.36 -7.43
CA HIS A 6 -20.77 -29.81 -6.54
C HIS A 6 -20.19 -30.95 -5.70
N ILE A 7 -19.91 -30.66 -4.43
CA ILE A 7 -19.51 -31.68 -3.47
C ILE A 7 -20.74 -32.50 -3.17
N GLY A 8 -20.90 -33.65 -3.84
CA GLY A 8 -22.07 -34.53 -3.75
C GLY A 8 -22.24 -35.26 -2.42
N THR A 9 -21.24 -35.21 -1.53
CA THR A 9 -21.27 -35.78 -0.17
C THR A 9 -20.50 -34.86 0.76
N PRO A 10 -21.05 -34.46 1.91
CA PRO A 10 -20.31 -33.67 2.90
C PRO A 10 -19.13 -34.50 3.42
N TRP A 11 -17.90 -34.08 3.06
CA TRP A 11 -16.67 -34.77 3.38
C TRP A 11 -15.98 -34.22 4.62
N GLY A 12 -16.50 -33.13 5.19
CA GLY A 12 -15.88 -32.50 6.35
C GLY A 12 -16.44 -31.10 6.62
N VAL A 13 -15.63 -30.27 7.28
CA VAL A 13 -15.96 -28.89 7.60
C VAL A 13 -14.96 -27.96 6.89
N SER A 14 -15.47 -26.89 6.28
CA SER A 14 -14.66 -25.82 5.69
C SER A 14 -14.90 -24.52 6.45
N VAL A 15 -13.84 -23.88 6.90
CA VAL A 15 -13.88 -22.67 7.72
C VAL A 15 -12.86 -21.65 7.25
N SER A 16 -13.18 -20.36 7.42
CA SER A 16 -12.25 -19.26 7.22
C SER A 16 -11.69 -18.79 8.56
N GLY A 17 -10.41 -18.45 8.56
CA GLY A 17 -9.74 -17.75 9.63
C GLY A 17 -9.08 -16.48 9.12
N THR A 18 -9.02 -15.47 9.96
CA THR A 18 -8.29 -14.21 9.69
C THR A 18 -7.51 -13.81 10.93
N ALA A 19 -6.36 -13.20 10.71
CA ALA A 19 -5.59 -12.56 11.76
C ALA A 19 -4.88 -11.34 11.23
N SER A 20 -4.46 -10.47 12.14
CA SER A 20 -3.79 -9.22 11.82
C SER A 20 -2.69 -8.95 12.84
N GLU A 21 -1.59 -8.37 12.35
CA GLU A 21 -0.47 -7.91 13.16
C GLU A 21 -0.34 -6.39 13.02
N ASP A 22 -0.23 -5.72 14.16
CA ASP A 22 -0.02 -4.27 14.22
C ASP A 22 1.45 -3.95 14.48
N ALA A 23 1.97 -2.97 13.76
CA ALA A 23 3.32 -2.48 13.97
C ALA A 23 3.39 -0.95 13.89
N VAL A 24 4.36 -0.39 14.61
CA VAL A 24 4.71 1.02 14.47
C VAL A 24 5.44 1.19 13.14
N PRO A 25 5.06 2.17 12.31
CA PRO A 25 5.76 2.47 11.06
C PRO A 25 7.25 2.76 11.28
N ASP A 26 8.08 2.24 10.39
CA ASP A 26 9.52 2.52 10.33
C ASP A 26 9.97 2.92 8.92
N LEU A 27 8.99 3.30 8.09
CA LEU A 27 9.17 3.72 6.70
C LEU A 27 8.03 4.67 6.30
N ALA A 28 8.39 5.76 5.61
CA ALA A 28 7.42 6.61 4.90
C ALA A 28 7.73 6.60 3.40
N ARG A 29 6.69 6.48 2.57
CA ARG A 29 6.76 6.66 1.12
C ARG A 29 6.12 7.98 0.74
N LEU A 30 6.93 8.88 0.22
CA LEU A 30 6.49 10.17 -0.30
C LEU A 30 6.26 10.04 -1.79
N ARG A 31 5.11 10.49 -2.27
CA ARG A 31 4.83 10.64 -3.70
C ARG A 31 4.84 12.11 -4.05
N VAL A 32 5.88 12.54 -4.72
CA VAL A 32 6.07 13.93 -5.14
C VAL A 32 6.24 14.02 -6.65
N ALA A 33 5.83 15.14 -7.24
CA ALA A 33 6.09 15.40 -8.63
C ALA A 33 6.52 16.85 -8.86
N ILE A 34 7.22 17.03 -9.97
CA ILE A 34 7.60 18.32 -10.53
C ILE A 34 6.83 18.45 -11.82
N GLU A 35 6.05 19.50 -11.92
CA GLU A 35 5.30 19.86 -13.12
C GLU A 35 5.77 21.24 -13.60
N GLN A 36 6.12 21.35 -14.88
CA GLN A 36 6.54 22.58 -15.50
C GLN A 36 5.78 22.78 -16.82
N THR A 37 5.26 23.99 -17.04
CA THR A 37 4.57 24.35 -18.27
C THR A 37 5.34 25.48 -18.95
N GLU A 38 5.71 25.26 -20.21
CA GLU A 38 6.49 26.20 -21.03
C GLU A 38 5.92 26.29 -22.44
N ASP A 39 6.37 27.26 -23.21
CA ASP A 39 5.87 27.52 -24.56
C ASP A 39 6.29 26.42 -25.56
N THR A 40 7.42 25.76 -25.32
CA THR A 40 7.94 24.70 -26.18
C THR A 40 8.18 23.39 -25.41
N PRO A 41 8.08 22.22 -26.07
CA PRO A 41 8.36 20.94 -25.44
C PRO A 41 9.79 20.83 -24.87
N ALA A 42 10.76 21.42 -25.57
CA ALA A 42 12.16 21.40 -25.18
C ALA A 42 12.42 22.20 -23.89
N GLU A 43 11.77 23.36 -23.75
CA GLU A 43 11.86 24.19 -22.55
C GLU A 43 11.19 23.52 -21.37
N ALA A 44 9.98 22.97 -21.53
CA ALA A 44 9.27 22.23 -20.50
C ALA A 44 10.10 21.04 -19.97
N PHE A 45 10.67 20.27 -20.89
CA PHE A 45 11.56 19.17 -20.52
C PHE A 45 12.82 19.66 -19.78
N ALA A 46 13.47 20.71 -20.26
CA ALA A 46 14.67 21.24 -19.64
C ALA A 46 14.38 21.85 -18.25
N ALA A 47 13.24 22.51 -18.07
CA ALA A 47 12.81 23.07 -16.79
C ALA A 47 12.55 21.94 -15.77
N THR A 48 11.81 20.92 -16.18
CA THR A 48 11.53 19.73 -15.35
C THR A 48 12.82 19.02 -14.95
N ARG A 49 13.76 18.83 -15.89
CA ARG A 49 15.05 18.21 -15.61
C ARG A 49 15.83 18.97 -14.54
N ARG A 50 15.90 20.32 -14.64
CA ARG A 50 16.55 21.16 -13.60
C ARG A 50 15.89 20.96 -12.23
N GLY A 51 14.56 20.86 -12.17
CA GLY A 51 13.84 20.57 -10.93
C GLY A 51 14.20 19.19 -10.37
N VAL A 52 14.26 18.16 -11.22
CA VAL A 52 14.70 16.80 -10.85
C VAL A 52 16.09 16.81 -10.22
N ASP A 53 17.02 17.54 -10.81
CA ASP A 53 18.39 17.61 -10.30
C ASP A 53 18.45 18.28 -8.90
N ARG A 54 17.68 19.38 -8.69
CA ARG A 54 17.54 20.01 -7.36
C ARG A 54 16.92 19.09 -6.32
N VAL A 55 15.82 18.43 -6.64
CA VAL A 55 15.17 17.46 -5.75
C VAL A 55 16.13 16.35 -5.35
N ARG A 56 16.90 15.81 -6.28
CA ARG A 56 17.92 14.78 -5.99
C ARG A 56 19.03 15.30 -5.09
N GLU A 57 19.41 16.55 -5.23
CA GLU A 57 20.43 17.18 -4.38
C GLU A 57 19.92 17.34 -2.95
N VAL A 58 18.69 17.81 -2.76
CA VAL A 58 18.02 17.88 -1.44
C VAL A 58 17.98 16.50 -0.79
N LEU A 59 17.48 15.48 -1.49
CA LEU A 59 17.41 14.13 -0.95
C LEU A 59 18.78 13.58 -0.54
N ARG A 60 19.81 13.87 -1.32
CA ARG A 60 21.19 13.51 -0.99
C ARG A 60 21.68 14.25 0.26
N GLY A 61 21.33 15.53 0.41
CA GLY A 61 21.62 16.33 1.60
C GLY A 61 21.03 15.76 2.88
N HIS A 62 19.84 15.19 2.78
CA HIS A 62 19.16 14.47 3.87
C HIS A 62 19.63 13.00 4.04
N GLY A 63 20.68 12.58 3.34
CA GLY A 63 21.20 11.22 3.45
C GLY A 63 20.31 10.15 2.84
N VAL A 64 19.32 10.51 2.03
CA VAL A 64 18.44 9.55 1.35
C VAL A 64 19.24 8.86 0.23
N PRO A 65 19.45 7.53 0.31
CA PRO A 65 20.24 6.83 -0.69
C PRO A 65 19.51 6.84 -2.04
N GLY A 66 20.27 6.92 -3.14
CA GLY A 66 19.70 6.93 -4.49
C GLY A 66 18.80 5.72 -4.81
N ALA A 67 19.07 4.57 -4.18
CA ALA A 67 18.24 3.37 -4.30
C ALA A 67 16.85 3.52 -3.63
N ALA A 68 16.70 4.46 -2.69
CA ALA A 68 15.43 4.78 -2.03
C ALA A 68 14.58 5.79 -2.84
N VAL A 69 15.10 6.26 -3.98
CA VAL A 69 14.41 7.19 -4.88
C VAL A 69 14.12 6.50 -6.19
N SER A 70 12.86 6.20 -6.45
CA SER A 70 12.42 5.66 -7.73
C SER A 70 11.73 6.75 -8.55
N THR A 71 12.20 6.96 -9.79
CA THR A 71 11.50 7.81 -10.76
C THR A 71 10.41 6.95 -11.39
N SER A 72 9.16 7.28 -11.11
CA SER A 72 8.04 6.45 -11.54
C SER A 72 7.56 6.78 -12.95
N ARG A 73 7.64 8.03 -13.37
CA ARG A 73 7.13 8.47 -14.67
C ARG A 73 7.72 9.82 -15.08
N LEU A 74 8.00 9.96 -16.39
CA LEU A 74 8.15 11.24 -17.06
C LEU A 74 7.05 11.32 -18.12
N ASN A 75 6.27 12.40 -18.10
CA ASN A 75 5.22 12.68 -19.09
C ASN A 75 5.43 14.07 -19.69
N LEU A 76 5.19 14.19 -20.99
CA LEU A 76 5.22 15.47 -21.69
C LEU A 76 4.00 15.53 -22.61
N GLU A 77 3.16 16.52 -22.40
CA GLU A 77 1.92 16.68 -23.17
C GLU A 77 1.59 18.14 -23.47
N SER A 78 0.72 18.37 -24.45
CA SER A 78 0.18 19.70 -24.73
C SER A 78 -1.00 20.01 -23.80
N ARG A 79 -0.98 21.17 -23.15
CA ARG A 79 -2.04 21.61 -22.25
C ARG A 79 -2.97 22.62 -22.91
N TRP A 80 -4.26 22.43 -22.67
CA TRP A 80 -5.32 23.25 -23.26
C TRP A 80 -6.29 23.68 -22.16
N SER A 81 -6.82 24.92 -22.28
CA SER A 81 -7.86 25.38 -21.37
C SER A 81 -9.19 24.63 -21.63
N TYR A 82 -9.96 24.42 -20.56
CA TYR A 82 -11.34 23.96 -20.65
C TYR A 82 -12.26 25.20 -20.66
N GLY A 83 -13.19 25.28 -21.63
CA GLY A 83 -14.15 26.38 -21.77
C GLY A 83 -14.75 26.43 -23.18
N GLU A 84 -15.65 27.41 -23.43
CA GLU A 84 -16.31 27.59 -24.74
C GLU A 84 -15.32 27.81 -25.90
N SER A 85 -14.15 28.35 -25.62
CA SER A 85 -13.04 28.44 -26.56
C SER A 85 -11.80 27.72 -26.05
N ARG A 86 -11.42 26.65 -26.73
CA ARG A 86 -10.21 25.89 -26.43
C ARG A 86 -8.97 26.72 -26.75
N ARG A 87 -8.22 27.11 -25.71
CA ARG A 87 -6.98 27.88 -25.85
C ARG A 87 -5.79 26.99 -25.49
N PHE A 88 -4.74 27.05 -26.30
CA PHE A 88 -3.46 26.41 -25.99
C PHE A 88 -2.78 27.14 -24.84
N LEU A 89 -2.32 26.38 -23.81
CA LEU A 89 -1.68 26.90 -22.60
C LEU A 89 -0.17 26.67 -22.57
N GLY A 90 0.34 25.76 -23.39
CA GLY A 90 1.74 25.38 -23.43
C GLY A 90 1.95 23.87 -23.45
N TYR A 91 3.17 23.46 -23.20
CA TYR A 91 3.58 22.08 -23.04
C TYR A 91 3.90 21.83 -21.57
N GLU A 92 3.25 20.84 -21.01
CA GLU A 92 3.45 20.43 -19.63
C GLU A 92 4.35 19.21 -19.58
N CYS A 93 5.40 19.28 -18.77
CA CYS A 93 6.28 18.16 -18.47
C CYS A 93 6.22 17.84 -16.99
N THR A 94 5.87 16.60 -16.66
CA THR A 94 5.74 16.10 -15.28
C THR A 94 6.75 14.99 -15.02
N ALA A 95 7.51 15.10 -13.93
CA ALA A 95 8.36 14.04 -13.42
C ALA A 95 7.90 13.64 -12.02
N SER A 96 7.50 12.37 -11.84
CA SER A 96 7.03 11.85 -10.56
C SER A 96 8.09 10.98 -9.91
N PHE A 97 8.13 11.02 -8.56
CA PHE A 97 9.06 10.25 -7.74
C PHE A 97 8.30 9.56 -6.60
N VAL A 98 8.80 8.39 -6.22
CA VAL A 98 8.51 7.77 -4.94
C VAL A 98 9.80 7.77 -4.14
N VAL A 99 9.77 8.38 -2.97
CA VAL A 99 10.91 8.50 -2.06
C VAL A 99 10.62 7.69 -0.81
N GLU A 100 11.49 6.77 -0.45
CA GLU A 100 11.41 6.03 0.80
C GLU A 100 12.27 6.69 1.87
N LEU A 101 11.64 7.15 2.96
CA LEU A 101 12.27 7.70 4.14
C LEU A 101 12.20 6.71 5.28
N ARG A 102 13.36 6.44 5.91
CA ARG A 102 13.47 5.55 7.06
C ARG A 102 13.53 6.29 8.39
N ASP A 103 13.95 7.54 8.34
CA ASP A 103 13.94 8.44 9.48
C ASP A 103 12.67 9.30 9.39
N LEU A 104 11.66 8.90 10.18
CA LEU A 104 10.36 9.56 10.16
C LEU A 104 10.39 10.93 10.85
N ASP A 105 11.35 11.18 11.72
CA ASP A 105 11.51 12.46 12.41
C ASP A 105 11.94 13.57 11.44
N THR A 106 12.58 13.21 10.33
CA THR A 106 12.99 14.16 9.29
C THR A 106 11.92 14.40 8.21
N LEU A 107 10.80 13.71 8.26
CA LEU A 107 9.77 13.69 7.22
C LEU A 107 9.28 15.09 6.85
N GLU A 108 8.93 15.91 7.83
CA GLU A 108 8.40 17.26 7.62
C GLU A 108 9.46 18.17 6.99
N THR A 109 10.70 18.13 7.50
CA THR A 109 11.82 18.91 6.97
C THR A 109 12.13 18.52 5.53
N VAL A 110 12.16 17.22 5.23
CA VAL A 110 12.38 16.73 3.86
C VAL A 110 11.26 17.21 2.93
N LEU A 111 10.01 17.17 3.36
CA LEU A 111 8.88 17.64 2.55
C LEU A 111 9.00 19.14 2.22
N ILE A 112 9.32 19.97 3.21
CA ILE A 112 9.50 21.43 3.03
C ILE A 112 10.63 21.66 2.02
N ASP A 113 11.79 21.06 2.21
CA ASP A 113 12.95 21.25 1.35
C ASP A 113 12.70 20.74 -0.09
N LEU A 114 11.89 19.68 -0.26
CA LEU A 114 11.49 19.19 -1.58
C LEU A 114 10.59 20.20 -2.30
N VAL A 115 9.65 20.81 -1.60
CA VAL A 115 8.76 21.85 -2.15
C VAL A 115 9.60 23.08 -2.55
N ASP A 116 10.53 23.52 -1.71
CA ASP A 116 11.43 24.64 -1.99
C ASP A 116 12.37 24.34 -3.18
N ALA A 117 12.75 23.08 -3.37
CA ALA A 117 13.52 22.63 -4.54
C ALA A 117 12.70 22.59 -5.84
N GLY A 118 11.38 22.74 -5.77
CA GLY A 118 10.48 22.82 -6.91
C GLY A 118 9.58 21.59 -7.11
N ALA A 119 9.45 20.71 -6.12
CA ALA A 119 8.38 19.73 -6.11
C ALA A 119 7.06 20.45 -5.82
N ASN A 120 6.24 20.65 -6.83
CA ASN A 120 5.00 21.41 -6.75
C ASN A 120 3.73 20.55 -6.66
N GLN A 121 3.90 19.23 -6.62
CA GLN A 121 2.84 18.28 -6.33
C GLN A 121 3.30 17.29 -5.27
N VAL A 122 2.52 17.18 -4.18
CA VAL A 122 2.65 16.16 -3.15
C VAL A 122 1.38 15.32 -3.19
N ALA A 123 1.47 14.11 -3.74
CA ALA A 123 0.32 13.23 -3.91
C ALA A 123 -0.04 12.49 -2.62
N GLY A 124 0.85 12.47 -1.63
CA GLY A 124 0.60 11.91 -0.31
C GLY A 124 1.84 11.31 0.35
N VAL A 125 1.65 11.04 1.64
CA VAL A 125 2.59 10.32 2.50
C VAL A 125 1.94 9.00 2.91
N GLU A 126 2.59 7.90 2.68
CA GLU A 126 2.14 6.56 3.06
C GLU A 126 3.13 5.98 4.08
N PHE A 127 2.65 5.70 5.29
CA PHE A 127 3.46 5.03 6.29
C PHE A 127 3.42 3.52 6.11
N ASP A 128 4.55 2.86 6.24
CA ASP A 128 4.69 1.41 6.05
C ASP A 128 5.74 0.85 7.03
N VAL A 129 5.94 -0.47 6.96
CA VAL A 129 6.91 -1.19 7.78
C VAL A 129 7.82 -2.02 6.88
N ARG A 130 9.12 -2.03 7.16
CA ARG A 130 10.11 -2.81 6.40
C ARG A 130 9.94 -4.31 6.58
N ARG A 131 9.50 -4.74 7.77
CA ARG A 131 9.29 -6.15 8.13
C ARG A 131 7.91 -6.68 7.71
N LYS A 132 7.33 -6.15 6.66
CA LYS A 132 5.96 -6.49 6.21
C LYS A 132 5.78 -7.98 5.94
N GLU A 133 6.79 -8.64 5.35
CA GLU A 133 6.74 -10.08 5.06
C GLU A 133 6.77 -10.93 6.33
N GLU A 134 7.54 -10.52 7.36
CA GLU A 134 7.58 -11.20 8.65
C GLU A 134 6.22 -11.08 9.36
N LEU A 135 5.66 -9.87 9.40
CA LEU A 135 4.33 -9.61 9.97
C LEU A 135 3.25 -10.40 9.23
N ARG A 136 3.34 -10.48 7.90
CA ARG A 136 2.42 -11.28 7.09
C ARG A 136 2.53 -12.77 7.42
N ALA A 137 3.73 -13.29 7.66
CA ALA A 137 3.92 -14.67 8.06
C ALA A 137 3.28 -14.95 9.43
N LEU A 138 3.42 -14.04 10.40
CA LEU A 138 2.76 -14.13 11.70
C LEU A 138 1.24 -14.09 11.57
N ALA A 139 0.71 -13.14 10.79
CA ALA A 139 -0.72 -13.04 10.53
C ALA A 139 -1.27 -14.31 9.85
N ARG A 140 -0.53 -14.91 8.90
CA ARG A 140 -0.91 -16.20 8.28
C ARG A 140 -0.98 -17.33 9.31
N ALA A 141 0.01 -17.42 10.20
CA ALA A 141 0.00 -18.42 11.27
C ALA A 141 -1.19 -18.21 12.22
N GLY A 142 -1.48 -16.98 12.60
CA GLY A 142 -2.66 -16.62 13.40
C GLY A 142 -3.98 -16.96 12.69
N ALA A 143 -4.08 -16.71 11.38
CA ALA A 143 -5.27 -17.05 10.59
C ALA A 143 -5.53 -18.55 10.54
N VAL A 144 -4.46 -19.38 10.43
CA VAL A 144 -4.57 -20.85 10.49
C VAL A 144 -5.05 -21.29 11.88
N ALA A 145 -4.51 -20.73 12.96
CA ALA A 145 -4.95 -21.03 14.32
C ALA A 145 -6.44 -20.70 14.52
N ALA A 146 -6.86 -19.48 14.12
CA ALA A 146 -8.25 -19.05 14.22
C ALA A 146 -9.22 -19.94 13.41
N ALA A 147 -8.82 -20.35 12.21
CA ALA A 147 -9.61 -21.29 11.41
C ALA A 147 -9.74 -22.65 12.10
N ARG A 148 -8.63 -23.18 12.68
CA ARG A 148 -8.63 -24.47 13.39
C ARG A 148 -9.53 -24.44 14.62
N GLU A 149 -9.44 -23.39 15.46
CA GLU A 149 -10.31 -23.21 16.62
C GLU A 149 -11.79 -23.23 16.23
N LYS A 150 -12.14 -22.50 15.16
CA LYS A 150 -13.51 -22.51 14.64
C LYS A 150 -13.94 -23.89 14.14
N ALA A 151 -13.05 -24.63 13.48
CA ALA A 151 -13.35 -25.98 13.01
C ALA A 151 -13.57 -26.97 14.17
N VAL A 152 -12.79 -26.88 15.25
CA VAL A 152 -12.97 -27.68 16.47
C VAL A 152 -14.35 -27.43 17.06
N LEU A 153 -14.72 -26.15 17.23
CA LEU A 153 -16.03 -25.76 17.78
C LEU A 153 -17.20 -26.36 16.95
N TYR A 154 -17.11 -26.34 15.63
CA TYR A 154 -18.16 -26.91 14.77
C TYR A 154 -18.20 -28.44 14.84
N ALA A 155 -17.05 -29.13 14.88
CA ALA A 155 -16.98 -30.56 15.00
C ALA A 155 -17.60 -31.03 16.32
N GLU A 156 -17.23 -30.42 17.45
CA GLU A 156 -17.76 -30.73 18.78
C GLU A 156 -19.27 -30.48 18.85
N ALA A 157 -19.76 -29.34 18.35
CA ALA A 157 -21.18 -29.01 18.33
C ALA A 157 -22.00 -29.98 17.47
N ALA A 158 -21.38 -30.59 16.47
CA ALA A 158 -21.99 -31.58 15.59
C ALA A 158 -21.88 -33.03 16.14
N GLY A 159 -21.27 -33.24 17.32
CA GLY A 159 -21.03 -34.56 17.89
C GLY A 159 -19.98 -35.38 17.14
N ALA A 160 -19.07 -34.74 16.45
CA ALA A 160 -17.98 -35.33 15.67
C ALA A 160 -16.62 -34.92 16.24
N ARG A 161 -15.55 -35.58 15.81
CA ARG A 161 -14.16 -35.19 16.08
C ARG A 161 -13.52 -34.54 14.85
N LEU A 162 -12.71 -33.49 15.06
CA LEU A 162 -11.97 -32.87 13.97
C LEU A 162 -10.85 -33.80 13.49
N GLY A 163 -10.84 -34.10 12.19
CA GLY A 163 -9.80 -34.88 11.54
C GLY A 163 -8.68 -34.02 10.99
N PRO A 164 -7.81 -34.57 10.14
CA PRO A 164 -6.72 -33.85 9.50
C PRO A 164 -7.21 -32.79 8.52
N VAL A 165 -6.31 -31.81 8.27
CA VAL A 165 -6.50 -30.82 7.21
C VAL A 165 -6.46 -31.54 5.85
N VAL A 166 -7.45 -31.29 5.00
CA VAL A 166 -7.57 -31.86 3.66
C VAL A 166 -7.49 -30.78 2.57
N HIS A 167 -7.63 -29.52 2.94
CA HIS A 167 -7.58 -28.41 2.00
C HIS A 167 -7.10 -27.14 2.67
N ILE A 168 -6.26 -26.36 1.97
CA ILE A 168 -5.81 -25.02 2.37
C ILE A 168 -5.91 -24.11 1.16
N THR A 169 -6.59 -22.98 1.34
CA THR A 169 -6.60 -21.89 0.36
C THR A 169 -6.13 -20.60 1.06
N ASP A 170 -5.04 -20.01 0.57
CA ASP A 170 -4.62 -18.68 1.01
C ASP A 170 -5.59 -17.64 0.42
N VAL A 171 -6.25 -16.88 1.29
CA VAL A 171 -7.10 -15.76 0.92
C VAL A 171 -6.27 -14.50 1.13
N ASP A 172 -5.49 -14.15 0.11
CA ASP A 172 -4.61 -12.98 0.19
C ASP A 172 -5.48 -11.71 0.26
N ALA A 173 -5.73 -11.22 1.47
CA ALA A 173 -6.45 -9.97 1.71
C ALA A 173 -5.71 -8.75 1.08
N GLY A 174 -4.48 -8.95 0.62
CA GLY A 174 -3.66 -7.93 -0.02
C GLY A 174 -4.04 -7.60 -1.47
N GLN A 175 -4.80 -8.44 -2.16
CA GLN A 175 -5.24 -8.18 -3.54
C GLN A 175 -6.57 -7.44 -3.65
N THR A 176 -7.38 -7.43 -2.60
CA THR A 176 -8.73 -6.84 -2.62
C THR A 176 -8.90 -5.56 -1.79
N GLN A 177 -7.92 -5.22 -0.98
CA GLN A 177 -7.93 -3.95 -0.27
C GLN A 177 -6.72 -3.12 -0.71
N GLY A 178 -6.95 -2.27 -1.71
CA GLY A 178 -6.17 -1.05 -1.81
C GLY A 178 -6.12 -0.46 -0.39
N TYR A 179 -4.92 -0.12 0.06
CA TYR A 179 -4.62 0.54 1.30
C TYR A 179 -5.75 1.50 1.71
N ARG A 180 -6.66 1.03 2.54
CA ARG A 180 -7.45 1.90 3.39
C ARG A 180 -6.54 2.20 4.57
N GLY A 181 -5.70 3.23 4.41
CA GLY A 181 -5.26 3.95 5.57
C GLY A 181 -6.53 4.25 6.34
N HIS A 182 -6.66 3.69 7.52
CA HIS A 182 -7.65 4.18 8.43
C HIS A 182 -7.24 5.63 8.70
N SER A 183 -7.81 6.56 7.94
CA SER A 183 -8.10 7.85 8.52
C SER A 183 -8.89 7.50 9.76
N SER A 184 -8.21 7.56 10.90
CA SER A 184 -8.83 7.48 12.20
C SER A 184 -10.01 8.44 12.17
N GLN A 185 -11.21 7.88 12.17
CA GLN A 185 -12.42 8.60 12.50
C GLN A 185 -12.35 8.86 14.01
N GLY A 186 -11.61 9.88 14.34
CA GLY A 186 -11.39 10.33 15.71
C GLY A 186 -10.72 11.69 15.64
N GLY A 187 -11.56 12.70 15.71
CA GLY A 187 -11.40 14.08 15.94
C GLY A 187 -10.01 14.70 16.00
N GLY A 188 -9.81 15.70 15.22
CA GLY A 188 -9.08 16.85 15.66
C GLY A 188 -7.68 17.02 15.10
N GLY A 189 -7.37 18.17 14.72
CA GLY A 189 -6.04 18.74 14.62
C GLY A 189 -5.53 18.82 13.19
N GLU A 190 -5.64 19.99 12.67
CA GLU A 190 -4.95 20.43 11.47
C GLU A 190 -3.46 20.11 11.59
N GLY A 191 -2.94 19.31 10.64
CA GLY A 191 -1.53 19.34 10.28
C GLY A 191 -0.58 18.36 10.95
N ASP A 192 -1.02 17.43 11.80
CA ASP A 192 -0.09 16.49 12.44
C ASP A 192 0.13 15.23 11.55
N LEU A 193 1.36 15.11 10.99
CA LEU A 193 1.83 13.94 10.25
C LEU A 193 2.20 12.78 11.18
N THR A 194 1.52 12.65 12.33
CA THR A 194 1.80 11.58 13.30
C THR A 194 1.38 10.23 12.72
N PRO A 195 2.31 9.29 12.55
CA PRO A 195 2.01 7.98 11.98
C PRO A 195 1.13 7.15 12.91
N GLY A 196 -0.01 6.68 12.41
CA GLY A 196 -0.80 5.63 13.04
C GLY A 196 -0.10 4.27 12.97
N LYS A 197 -0.73 3.21 13.50
CA LYS A 197 -0.23 1.85 13.34
C LYS A 197 -0.46 1.35 11.92
N VAL A 198 0.48 0.54 11.42
CA VAL A 198 0.33 -0.24 10.18
C VAL A 198 -0.20 -1.62 10.56
N THR A 199 -1.34 -2.00 10.03
CA THR A 199 -1.96 -3.31 10.25
C THR A 199 -1.72 -4.19 9.03
N VAL A 200 -1.11 -5.35 9.24
CA VAL A 200 -0.89 -6.38 8.21
C VAL A 200 -1.81 -7.56 8.49
N SER A 201 -2.77 -7.80 7.60
CA SER A 201 -3.77 -8.85 7.76
C SER A 201 -3.50 -10.02 6.82
N ALA A 202 -3.93 -11.22 7.21
CA ALA A 202 -3.95 -12.42 6.39
C ALA A 202 -5.24 -13.20 6.62
N GLY A 203 -5.64 -13.96 5.61
CA GLY A 203 -6.81 -14.84 5.67
C GLY A 203 -6.51 -16.20 5.07
N VAL A 204 -7.18 -17.23 5.58
CA VAL A 204 -7.08 -18.60 5.06
C VAL A 204 -8.44 -19.27 5.10
N VAL A 205 -8.69 -20.16 4.15
CA VAL A 205 -9.78 -21.14 4.21
C VAL A 205 -9.16 -22.52 4.40
N LEU A 206 -9.57 -23.21 5.45
CA LEU A 206 -9.15 -24.58 5.76
C LEU A 206 -10.32 -25.53 5.64
N GLY A 207 -10.08 -26.67 5.00
CA GLY A 207 -10.98 -27.82 5.01
C GLY A 207 -10.41 -28.93 5.89
N PHE A 208 -11.23 -29.51 6.74
CA PHE A 208 -10.90 -30.61 7.63
C PHE A 208 -11.85 -31.79 7.38
N SER A 209 -11.36 -33.01 7.44
CA SER A 209 -12.24 -34.17 7.55
C SER A 209 -12.91 -34.19 8.94
N LEU A 210 -14.06 -34.85 9.02
CA LEU A 210 -14.72 -35.16 10.28
C LEU A 210 -14.58 -36.67 10.53
N LEU A 211 -14.37 -37.02 11.79
CA LEU A 211 -14.28 -38.39 12.29
C LEU A 211 -15.49 -38.65 13.19
N ASP A 212 -15.98 -39.90 13.18
CA ASP A 212 -17.03 -40.32 14.09
C ASP A 212 -16.63 -40.11 15.55
N GLY A 213 -17.57 -39.66 16.36
CA GLY A 213 -17.39 -39.31 17.77
C GLY A 213 -17.14 -40.52 18.65
#